data_dc0c7b919bf0555d40bc8a1b3d8ee443
#
_entry.id   dc0c7b919bf0555d40bc8a1b3d8ee443
#
_cell.length_a   1.000
_cell.length_b   1.000
_cell.length_c   1.000
_cell.angle_alpha   90.00
_cell.angle_beta   90.00
_cell.angle_gamma   90.00
#
_symmetry.space_group_name_H-M   'P 1'
#
loop_
_entity.id
_entity.type
_entity.pdbx_description
1 polymer ?
#
loop_
_entity_poly.entity_id
_entity_poly.type
_entity_poly.pdbx_seq_one_letter_code
_entity_poly.pdbx_strand_id
1 'polypeptide(L)' 'MSNSLQQHGIKEIYKQLRLRMKNSGLDTIKVHVTNRAGKFRYNFTGSAEQVVAAEKILAAWT' A
#
# COMPACT_ATOMS: atom_id res chain seq x y z
N MET A 1 -3.81 23.99 -4.46
CA MET A 1 -3.64 23.37 -3.14
C MET A 1 -4.24 21.99 -3.08
N SER A 2 -5.52 21.85 -3.48
CA SER A 2 -6.17 20.54 -3.45
C SER A 2 -5.50 19.52 -4.37
N ASN A 3 -4.96 19.97 -5.50
CA ASN A 3 -4.27 19.08 -6.42
C ASN A 3 -2.98 18.50 -5.80
N SER A 4 -2.29 19.31 -5.02
CA SER A 4 -1.09 18.86 -4.33
C SER A 4 -1.42 17.77 -3.33
N LEU A 5 -2.54 17.92 -2.63
CA LEU A 5 -2.99 16.92 -1.66
C LEU A 5 -3.32 15.60 -2.33
N GLN A 6 -3.96 15.65 -3.51
CA GLN A 6 -4.28 14.43 -4.24
C GLN A 6 -3.04 13.70 -4.73
N GLN A 7 -2.06 14.46 -5.22
CA GLN A 7 -0.81 13.86 -5.65
C GLN A 7 -0.01 13.31 -4.48
N HIS A 8 0.00 14.06 -3.38
CA HIS A 8 0.64 13.59 -2.16
C HIS A 8 -0.06 12.38 -1.58
N GLY A 9 -1.38 12.26 -1.82
CA GLY A 9 -2.17 11.18 -1.30
C GLY A 9 -1.64 9.80 -1.70
N ILE A 10 -1.36 9.59 -2.99
CA ILE A 10 -0.85 8.31 -3.47
C ILE A 10 0.53 8.01 -2.88
N LYS A 11 1.42 9.00 -2.93
CA LYS A 11 2.77 8.83 -2.39
C LYS A 11 2.75 8.56 -0.89
N GLU A 12 1.93 9.28 -0.18
CA GLU A 12 1.83 9.12 1.26
C GLU A 12 1.26 7.75 1.63
N ILE A 13 0.21 7.32 0.95
CA ILE A 13 -0.38 6.01 1.16
C ILE A 13 0.64 4.91 0.88
N TYR A 14 1.34 5.00 -0.22
CA TYR A 14 2.36 4.03 -0.59
C TYR A 14 3.47 3.97 0.47
N LYS A 15 3.92 5.13 0.91
CA LYS A 15 5.00 5.24 1.90
C LYS A 15 4.58 4.63 3.23
N GLN A 16 3.38 4.97 3.70
CA GLN A 16 2.86 4.46 4.96
C GLN A 16 2.64 2.95 4.90
N LEU A 17 2.11 2.48 3.79
CA LEU A 17 1.86 1.05 3.61
C LEU A 17 3.17 0.28 3.60
N ARG A 18 4.17 0.77 2.87
CA ARG A 18 5.47 0.13 2.84
C ARG A 18 6.14 0.10 4.21
N LEU A 19 5.99 1.18 4.96
CA LEU A 19 6.54 1.23 6.31
C LEU A 19 5.89 0.18 7.21
N ARG A 20 4.58 0.03 7.12
CA ARG A 20 3.86 -0.99 7.89
C ARG A 20 4.29 -2.40 7.47
N MET A 21 4.46 -2.62 6.18
CA MET A 21 4.94 -3.91 5.67
C MET A 21 6.33 -4.22 6.21
N LYS A 22 7.22 -3.25 6.17
CA LYS A 22 8.58 -3.41 6.66
C LYS A 22 8.59 -3.73 8.16
N ASN A 23 7.78 -3.04 8.94
CA ASN A 23 7.67 -3.27 10.37
C ASN A 23 7.12 -4.65 10.70
N SER A 24 6.39 -5.25 9.76
CA SER A 24 5.83 -6.59 9.92
C SER A 24 6.71 -7.67 9.29
N GLY A 25 7.92 -7.32 8.86
CA GLY A 25 8.85 -8.27 8.27
C GLY A 25 8.61 -8.54 6.79
N LEU A 26 7.84 -7.70 6.12
CA LEU A 26 7.49 -7.87 4.71
C LEU A 26 8.22 -6.85 3.83
N ASP A 27 9.48 -6.60 4.11
CA ASP A 27 10.24 -5.59 3.37
C ASP A 27 10.62 -6.05 1.96
N THR A 28 10.56 -7.34 1.67
CA THR A 28 10.87 -7.87 0.35
C THR A 28 9.67 -7.90 -0.59
N ILE A 29 8.47 -7.71 -0.07
CA ILE A 29 7.26 -7.71 -0.89
C ILE A 29 7.20 -6.44 -1.73
N LYS A 30 6.71 -6.57 -2.96
CA LYS A 30 6.50 -5.40 -3.82
C LYS A 30 5.07 -4.93 -3.68
N VAL A 31 4.92 -3.64 -3.47
CA VAL A 31 3.61 -3.00 -3.31
C VAL A 31 3.39 -2.06 -4.49
N HIS A 32 2.25 -2.17 -5.10
CA HIS A 32 1.85 -1.31 -6.20
C HIS A 32 0.51 -0.68 -5.89
N VAL A 33 0.46 0.65 -5.87
CA VAL A 33 -0.76 1.40 -5.57
C VAL A 33 -1.17 2.16 -6.82
N THR A 34 -2.42 1.98 -7.23
CA THR A 34 -2.97 2.71 -8.37
C THR A 34 -4.24 3.44 -7.94
N ASN A 35 -4.50 4.55 -8.60
CA ASN A 35 -5.72 5.32 -8.38
C ASN A 35 -6.55 5.26 -9.66
N ARG A 36 -7.77 4.76 -9.55
CA ARG A 36 -8.66 4.63 -10.69
C ARG A 36 -10.03 5.17 -10.32
N ALA A 37 -10.44 6.24 -10.98
CA ALA A 37 -11.74 6.87 -10.75
C ALA A 37 -11.95 7.23 -9.27
N GLY A 38 -10.89 7.71 -8.62
CA GLY A 38 -10.96 8.10 -7.21
C GLY A 38 -10.86 6.94 -6.22
N LYS A 39 -10.67 5.73 -6.72
CA LYS A 39 -10.51 4.54 -5.86
C LYS A 39 -9.08 4.04 -5.94
N PHE A 40 -8.51 3.74 -4.78
CA PHE A 40 -7.16 3.20 -4.70
C PHE A 40 -7.21 1.68 -4.81
N ARG A 41 -6.33 1.15 -5.63
CA ARG A 41 -6.14 -0.29 -5.76
C ARG A 41 -4.74 -0.66 -5.32
N TYR A 42 -4.63 -1.75 -4.61
CA TYR A 42 -3.37 -2.22 -4.05
C TYR A 42 -3.04 -3.58 -4.62
N ASN A 43 -1.83 -3.70 -5.15
CA ASN A 43 -1.33 -4.97 -5.66
C ASN A 43 -0.08 -5.34 -4.90
N PHE A 44 -0.03 -6.59 -4.46
CA PHE A 44 1.13 -7.12 -3.75
C PHE A 44 1.74 -8.25 -4.56
N THR A 45 3.05 -8.22 -4.71
CA THR A 45 3.79 -9.24 -5.43
C THR A 45 4.79 -9.88 -4.49
N GLY A 46 4.69 -11.18 -4.32
CA GLY A 46 5.55 -11.94 -3.43
C GLY A 46 5.01 -13.36 -3.29
N SER A 47 5.46 -14.06 -2.25
CA SER A 47 4.93 -15.39 -1.98
C SER A 47 3.47 -15.30 -1.53
N ALA A 48 2.76 -16.44 -1.60
CA ALA A 48 1.35 -16.47 -1.21
C ALA A 48 1.18 -16.04 0.25
N GLU A 49 2.07 -16.48 1.13
CA GLU A 49 2.02 -16.10 2.54
C GLU A 49 2.23 -14.61 2.73
N GLN A 50 3.17 -14.04 2.00
CA GLN A 50 3.44 -12.60 2.06
C GLN A 50 2.24 -11.80 1.59
N VAL A 51 1.62 -12.22 0.50
CA VAL A 51 0.45 -11.53 -0.05
C VAL A 51 -0.71 -11.57 0.95
N VAL A 52 -0.96 -12.72 1.55
CA VAL A 52 -2.02 -12.86 2.56
C VAL A 52 -1.74 -11.94 3.76
N ALA A 53 -0.50 -11.94 4.24
CA ALA A 53 -0.13 -11.08 5.36
C ALA A 53 -0.28 -9.60 5.01
N ALA A 54 0.11 -9.23 3.79
CA ALA A 54 -0.01 -7.86 3.32
C ALA A 54 -1.48 -7.43 3.25
N GLU A 55 -2.34 -8.30 2.78
CA GLU A 55 -3.77 -8.01 2.70
C GLU A 55 -4.37 -7.81 4.08
N LYS A 56 -3.93 -8.58 5.06
CA LYS A 56 -4.37 -8.40 6.45
C LYS A 56 -3.92 -7.07 7.02
N ILE A 57 -2.68 -6.67 6.72
CA ILE A 57 -2.17 -5.37 7.15
C ILE A 57 -2.99 -4.25 6.54
N LEU A 58 -3.29 -4.36 5.25
CA LEU A 58 -4.10 -3.37 4.55
C LEU A 58 -5.49 -3.27 5.16
N ALA A 59 -6.12 -4.39 5.43
CA ALA A 59 -7.47 -4.40 6.01
C ALA A 59 -7.49 -3.76 7.40
N ALA A 60 -6.46 -4.00 8.21
CA ALA A 60 -6.35 -3.39 9.52
C ALA A 60 -6.06 -1.90 9.44
N TRP A 61 -5.39 -1.48 8.37
CA TRP A 61 -5.03 -0.08 8.18
C TRP A 61 -6.20 0.75 7.66
N THR A 62 -6.99 0.19 6.78
CA THR A 62 -8.16 0.89 6.23
C THR A 62 -9.39 0.67 7.09
#